data_3b355c070c385727c78f3d48f16ce913
#
_entry.id   3b355c070c385727c78f3d48f16ce913
#
_cell.length_a   1.000
_cell.length_b   1.000
_cell.length_c   1.000
_cell.angle_alpha   90.00
_cell.angle_beta   90.00
_cell.angle_gamma   90.00
#
_symmetry.space_group_name_H-M   'P 1'
#
loop_
_entity.id
_entity.type
_entity.pdbx_description
1 polymer ?
#
loop_
_entity_poly.entity_id
_entity_poly.type
_entity_poly.pdbx_seq_one_letter_code
_entity_poly.pdbx_strand_id
1 'polypeptide(L)'
;MIVRNCAGGVVFSGDEVLILKNDKGQWVLPKGKIRNGLLPTETAIGRVEYEAGVNANIVSTVGETNYEFFSLSRKQEVYNRIIWYVMEATDSSYDIRLEEGFKEGGFYPIDEALGMITHNQDKSLVNLSYKKYLEFKDYQIDEIYA
;
A
#
# COMPACT_ATOMS: atom_id res chain seq x y z
N MET A 1 -2.55 -13.75 22.34
CA MET A 1 -2.39 -13.28 20.95
C MET A 1 -2.31 -11.75 20.93
N ILE A 2 -1.38 -11.21 20.15
CA ILE A 2 -1.25 -9.77 19.94
C ILE A 2 -2.03 -9.42 18.67
N VAL A 3 -2.89 -8.40 18.75
CA VAL A 3 -3.60 -7.85 17.60
C VAL A 3 -2.96 -6.51 17.25
N ARG A 4 -2.51 -6.36 15.99
CA ARG A 4 -1.99 -5.10 15.47
C ARG A 4 -2.91 -4.57 14.38
N ASN A 5 -3.28 -3.30 14.52
CA ASN A 5 -4.06 -2.59 13.53
C ASN A 5 -3.11 -1.74 12.68
N CYS A 6 -3.10 -1.99 11.40
CA CYS A 6 -2.24 -1.33 10.43
C CYS A 6 -3.08 -0.63 9.36
N ALA A 7 -2.45 0.29 8.66
CA ALA A 7 -3.05 0.92 7.48
C ALA A 7 -2.00 1.05 6.39
N GLY A 8 -2.43 0.98 5.16
CA GLY A 8 -1.53 1.08 4.01
C GLY A 8 -2.20 1.61 2.77
N GLY A 9 -1.42 1.80 1.74
CA GLY A 9 -1.86 2.37 0.49
C GLY A 9 -1.51 1.53 -0.71
N VAL A 10 -2.47 1.43 -1.62
CA VAL A 10 -2.24 0.94 -2.97
C VAL A 10 -2.18 2.20 -3.85
N VAL A 11 -0.98 2.56 -4.26
CA VAL A 11 -0.68 3.88 -4.83
C VAL A 11 -0.46 3.75 -6.32
N PHE A 12 -1.24 4.49 -7.09
CA PHE A 12 -1.14 4.49 -8.55
C PHE A 12 -0.59 5.81 -9.07
N SER A 13 0.19 5.70 -10.14
CA SER A 13 0.62 6.80 -10.99
C SER A 13 0.33 6.36 -12.42
N GLY A 14 -0.78 6.82 -13.00
CA GLY A 14 -1.25 6.31 -14.28
C GLY A 14 -1.57 4.81 -14.21
N ASP A 15 -0.95 4.03 -15.09
CA ASP A 15 -1.11 2.57 -15.14
C ASP A 15 -0.01 1.82 -14.36
N GLU A 16 0.68 2.52 -13.48
CA GLU A 16 1.74 1.96 -12.64
C GLU A 16 1.34 1.97 -11.17
N VAL A 17 1.82 0.98 -10.42
CA VAL A 17 1.57 0.84 -8.99
C VAL A 17 2.88 0.80 -8.21
N LEU A 18 2.87 1.42 -7.04
CA LEU A 18 4.02 1.44 -6.12
C LEU A 18 4.16 0.13 -5.39
N ILE A 19 5.31 -0.54 -5.54
CA ILE A 19 5.67 -1.72 -4.77
C ILE A 19 7.10 -1.60 -4.25
N LEU A 20 7.36 -2.26 -3.13
CA LEU A 20 8.63 -2.20 -2.41
C LEU A 20 9.16 -3.61 -2.19
N LYS A 21 10.48 -3.78 -2.29
CA LYS A 21 11.13 -5.05 -1.96
C LYS A 21 11.74 -4.95 -0.58
N ASN A 22 11.31 -5.82 0.33
CA ASN A 22 11.81 -5.83 1.71
C ASN A 22 13.12 -6.62 1.84
N ASP A 23 13.66 -6.69 3.05
CA ASP A 23 14.92 -7.37 3.35
C ASP A 23 14.86 -8.90 3.17
N LYS A 24 13.65 -9.45 3.10
CA LYS A 24 13.44 -10.89 2.81
C LYS A 24 13.30 -11.18 1.32
N GLY A 25 13.47 -10.17 0.47
CA GLY A 25 13.30 -10.31 -0.97
C GLY A 25 11.85 -10.37 -1.43
N GLN A 26 10.91 -10.01 -0.57
CA GLN A 26 9.48 -10.01 -0.89
C GLN A 26 9.05 -8.66 -1.44
N TRP A 27 8.21 -8.69 -2.48
CA TRP A 27 7.62 -7.49 -3.04
C TRP A 27 6.27 -7.24 -2.37
N VAL A 28 6.15 -6.10 -1.71
CA VAL A 28 5.04 -5.76 -0.82
C VAL A 28 4.54 -4.34 -1.08
N LEU A 29 3.38 -4.04 -0.48
CA LEU A 29 2.77 -2.71 -0.51
C LEU A 29 3.13 -1.94 0.76
N PRO A 30 3.24 -0.60 0.69
CA PRO A 30 3.57 0.20 1.87
C PRO A 30 2.46 0.17 2.91
N LYS A 31 2.83 -0.08 4.15
CA LYS A 31 1.90 -0.12 5.28
C LYS A 31 2.65 0.06 6.60
N GLY A 32 1.91 0.36 7.65
CA GLY A 32 2.49 0.41 8.98
C GLY A 32 1.44 0.39 10.08
N LYS A 33 1.90 0.20 11.30
CA LYS A 33 1.05 0.16 12.49
C LYS A 33 0.40 1.52 12.74
N ILE A 34 -0.91 1.50 13.04
CA ILE A 34 -1.64 2.70 13.45
C ILE A 34 -1.25 2.99 14.90
N ARG A 35 -0.61 4.12 15.14
CA ARG A 35 -0.20 4.55 16.47
C ARG A 35 -1.31 5.35 17.14
N ASN A 36 -1.28 5.37 18.48
CA ASN A 36 -2.27 6.12 19.26
C ASN A 36 -2.35 7.57 18.81
N GLY A 37 -3.56 8.05 18.63
CA GLY A 37 -3.82 9.43 18.25
C GLY A 37 -3.84 9.68 16.75
N LEU A 38 -3.53 8.67 15.93
CA LEU A 38 -3.58 8.80 14.48
C LEU A 38 -4.79 8.07 13.90
N LEU A 39 -5.35 8.64 12.84
CA LEU A 39 -6.38 7.98 12.04
C LEU A 39 -5.72 6.96 11.08
N PRO A 40 -6.44 5.93 10.66
CA PRO A 40 -5.94 5.02 9.64
C PRO A 40 -5.52 5.73 8.35
N THR A 41 -6.26 6.74 7.93
CA THR A 41 -5.94 7.54 6.73
C THR A 41 -4.62 8.28 6.88
N GLU A 42 -4.38 8.88 8.04
CA GLU A 42 -3.11 9.58 8.33
C GLU A 42 -1.94 8.60 8.31
N THR A 43 -2.13 7.43 8.91
CA THR A 43 -1.11 6.38 8.94
C THR A 43 -0.76 5.90 7.53
N ALA A 44 -1.78 5.64 6.70
CA ALA A 44 -1.56 5.16 5.33
C ALA A 44 -0.78 6.18 4.49
N ILE A 45 -1.19 7.45 4.52
CA ILE A 45 -0.49 8.53 3.80
C ILE A 45 0.93 8.68 4.32
N GLY A 46 1.09 8.70 5.64
CA GLY A 46 2.40 8.87 6.28
C GLY A 46 3.36 7.72 5.99
N ARG A 47 2.87 6.48 5.95
CA ARG A 47 3.72 5.31 5.65
C ARG A 47 4.17 5.28 4.20
N VAL A 48 3.31 5.67 3.27
CA VAL A 48 3.67 5.80 1.85
C VAL A 48 4.80 6.82 1.68
N GLU A 49 4.68 7.96 2.33
CA GLU A 49 5.72 8.99 2.30
C GLU A 49 7.01 8.51 2.99
N TYR A 50 6.86 7.90 4.16
CA TYR A 50 8.02 7.47 4.96
C TYR A 50 8.81 6.35 4.29
N GLU A 51 8.13 5.33 3.76
CA GLU A 51 8.82 4.16 3.19
C GLU A 51 9.30 4.40 1.75
N ALA A 52 8.57 5.17 0.97
CA ALA A 52 8.81 5.31 -0.46
C ALA A 52 9.09 6.73 -0.94
N GLY A 53 9.00 7.73 -0.07
CA GLY A 53 9.18 9.12 -0.47
C GLY A 53 8.12 9.61 -1.46
N VAL A 54 6.93 8.99 -1.44
CA VAL A 54 5.85 9.30 -2.37
C VAL A 54 4.78 10.12 -1.67
N ASN A 55 4.39 11.23 -2.28
CA ASN A 55 3.24 12.02 -1.86
C ASN A 55 2.01 11.55 -2.63
N ALA A 56 0.98 11.14 -1.90
CA ALA A 56 -0.22 10.58 -2.51
C ALA A 56 -1.47 11.04 -1.77
N ASN A 57 -2.58 11.12 -2.50
CA ASN A 57 -3.89 11.44 -1.96
C ASN A 57 -4.77 10.20 -2.00
N ILE A 58 -5.57 10.00 -0.95
CA ILE A 58 -6.55 8.94 -0.89
C ILE A 58 -7.72 9.29 -1.82
N VAL A 59 -8.07 8.36 -2.69
CA VAL A 59 -9.20 8.54 -3.61
C VAL A 59 -10.36 7.59 -3.31
N SER A 60 -10.11 6.48 -2.60
CA SER A 60 -11.15 5.52 -2.25
C SER A 60 -10.67 4.60 -1.12
N THR A 61 -11.62 3.97 -0.44
CA THR A 61 -11.35 2.82 0.41
C THR A 61 -11.37 1.55 -0.45
N VAL A 62 -10.73 0.48 -0.01
CA VAL A 62 -10.75 -0.78 -0.77
C VAL A 62 -11.02 -2.00 0.10
N GLY A 63 -10.76 -1.94 1.39
CA GLY A 63 -11.04 -3.02 2.31
C GLY A 63 -9.88 -3.40 3.20
N GLU A 64 -9.96 -4.57 3.79
CA GLU A 64 -8.98 -5.07 4.76
C GLU A 64 -8.35 -6.36 4.27
N THR A 65 -7.09 -6.55 4.64
CA THR A 65 -6.42 -7.85 4.59
C THR A 65 -5.94 -8.19 6.00
N ASN A 66 -5.61 -9.45 6.22
CA ASN A 66 -5.09 -9.87 7.51
C ASN A 66 -4.17 -11.07 7.35
N TYR A 67 -3.26 -11.23 8.31
CA TYR A 67 -2.42 -12.41 8.38
C TYR A 67 -1.96 -12.64 9.81
N GLU A 68 -1.65 -13.90 10.11
CA GLU A 68 -1.14 -14.33 11.41
C GLU A 68 0.29 -14.83 11.27
N PHE A 69 1.09 -14.57 12.28
CA PHE A 69 2.43 -15.15 12.37
C PHE A 69 2.84 -15.30 13.84
N PHE A 70 3.81 -16.20 14.09
CA PHE A 70 4.36 -16.36 15.42
C PHE A 70 5.58 -15.46 15.57
N SER A 71 5.55 -14.57 16.56
CA SER A 71 6.67 -13.67 16.86
C SER A 71 7.67 -14.38 17.76
N LEU A 72 8.87 -14.64 17.25
CA LEU A 72 9.94 -15.27 18.03
C LEU A 72 10.41 -14.39 19.19
N SER A 73 10.48 -13.08 18.97
CA SER A 73 10.92 -12.14 20.01
C SER A 73 9.92 -11.99 21.14
N ARG A 74 8.62 -12.06 20.83
CA ARG A 74 7.55 -11.93 21.82
C ARG A 74 7.01 -13.26 22.31
N LYS A 75 7.39 -14.35 21.67
CA LYS A 75 6.97 -15.73 21.96
C LYS A 75 5.46 -15.90 22.00
N GLN A 76 4.76 -15.25 21.05
CA GLN A 76 3.30 -15.41 20.93
C GLN A 76 2.83 -15.13 19.51
N GLU A 77 1.61 -15.51 19.25
CA GLU A 77 0.94 -15.28 17.97
C GLU A 77 0.62 -13.80 17.80
N VAL A 78 0.82 -13.28 16.57
CA VAL A 78 0.48 -11.93 16.19
C VAL A 78 -0.52 -11.98 15.05
N TYR A 79 -1.60 -11.21 15.18
CA TYR A 79 -2.64 -11.04 14.18
C TYR A 79 -2.57 -9.60 13.65
N ASN A 80 -2.24 -9.45 12.39
CA ASN A 80 -2.22 -8.15 11.74
C ASN A 80 -3.49 -7.94 10.93
N ARG A 81 -4.17 -6.81 11.19
CA ARG A 81 -5.30 -6.33 10.39
C ARG A 81 -4.83 -5.06 9.68
N ILE A 82 -5.00 -5.04 8.37
CA ILE A 82 -4.51 -3.92 7.55
C ILE A 82 -5.69 -3.32 6.81
N ILE A 83 -5.95 -2.05 7.06
CA ILE A 83 -6.94 -1.25 6.32
C ILE A 83 -6.21 -0.63 5.14
N TRP A 84 -6.73 -0.83 3.93
CA TRP A 84 -6.11 -0.35 2.71
C TRP A 84 -6.92 0.77 2.07
N TYR A 85 -6.19 1.70 1.48
CA TYR A 85 -6.75 2.82 0.73
C TYR A 85 -6.17 2.85 -0.68
N VAL A 86 -7.03 3.17 -1.65
CA VAL A 86 -6.59 3.46 -3.01
C VAL A 86 -6.09 4.90 -3.03
N MET A 87 -4.89 5.10 -3.54
CA MET A 87 -4.25 6.42 -3.58
C MET A 87 -3.78 6.76 -4.98
N GLU A 88 -3.74 8.06 -5.26
CA GLU A 88 -3.11 8.60 -6.45
C GLU A 88 -1.88 9.40 -6.05
N ALA A 89 -0.74 9.10 -6.66
CA ALA A 89 0.48 9.86 -6.44
C ALA A 89 0.35 11.25 -7.08
N THR A 90 0.86 12.28 -6.40
CA THR A 90 0.83 13.66 -6.92
C THR A 90 1.79 13.84 -8.09
N ASP A 91 2.87 13.07 -8.10
CA ASP A 91 3.80 12.94 -9.21
C ASP A 91 4.43 11.54 -9.16
N SER A 92 5.29 11.21 -10.11
CA SER A 92 5.91 9.88 -10.19
C SER A 92 7.24 9.78 -9.46
N SER A 93 7.66 10.81 -8.74
CA SER A 93 8.93 10.77 -7.99
C SER A 93 8.81 9.89 -6.75
N TYR A 94 9.91 9.23 -6.42
CA TYR A 94 9.99 8.38 -5.24
C TYR A 94 11.43 8.35 -4.71
N ASP A 95 11.54 8.00 -3.44
CA ASP A 95 12.82 7.84 -2.76
C ASP A 95 12.67 6.71 -1.73
N ILE A 96 13.02 5.50 -2.16
CA ILE A 96 12.81 4.30 -1.34
C ILE A 96 13.75 4.33 -0.13
N ARG A 97 13.19 4.11 1.06
CA ARG A 97 13.91 4.19 2.33
C ARG A 97 14.72 2.92 2.59
N LEU A 98 15.97 2.92 2.11
CA LEU A 98 16.86 1.74 2.23
C LEU A 98 17.21 1.43 3.69
N GLU A 99 17.34 2.45 4.54
CA GLU A 99 17.66 2.27 5.96
C GLU A 99 16.54 1.63 6.78
N GLU A 100 15.33 1.55 6.22
CA GLU A 100 14.20 0.89 6.87
C GLU A 100 14.04 -0.58 6.43
N GLY A 101 15.06 -1.13 5.78
CA GLY A 101 15.07 -2.53 5.36
C GLY A 101 14.51 -2.78 3.96
N PHE A 102 14.16 -1.74 3.23
CA PHE A 102 13.76 -1.88 1.83
C PHE A 102 14.99 -1.85 0.94
N LYS A 103 15.05 -2.75 -0.03
CA LYS A 103 16.20 -2.89 -0.92
C LYS A 103 16.02 -2.17 -2.24
N GLU A 104 14.80 -2.14 -2.73
CA GLU A 104 14.43 -1.43 -3.94
C GLU A 104 12.92 -1.21 -3.97
N GLY A 105 12.47 -0.46 -4.96
CA GLY A 105 11.04 -0.20 -5.14
C GLY A 105 10.82 0.88 -6.16
N GLY A 106 9.57 1.16 -6.43
CA GLY A 106 9.17 2.20 -7.36
C GLY A 106 7.82 1.89 -7.97
N PHE A 107 7.50 2.61 -9.03
CA PHE A 107 6.28 2.39 -9.80
C PHE A 107 6.55 1.41 -10.93
N TYR A 108 5.71 0.38 -11.02
CA TYR A 108 5.80 -0.67 -12.04
C TYR A 108 4.47 -0.79 -12.76
N PRO A 109 4.48 -1.08 -14.06
CA PRO A 109 3.23 -1.36 -14.78
C PRO A 109 2.43 -2.45 -14.05
N ILE A 110 1.11 -2.31 -14.04
CA ILE A 110 0.22 -3.19 -13.25
C ILE A 110 0.48 -4.66 -13.55
N ASP A 111 0.55 -5.03 -14.83
CA ASP A 111 0.77 -6.44 -15.22
C ASP A 111 2.11 -6.97 -14.71
N GLU A 112 3.15 -6.15 -14.79
CA GLU A 112 4.47 -6.51 -14.31
C GLU A 112 4.47 -6.64 -12.79
N ALA A 113 3.87 -5.67 -12.08
CA ALA A 113 3.76 -5.68 -10.64
C ALA A 113 3.04 -6.92 -10.12
N LEU A 114 1.96 -7.34 -10.77
CA LEU A 114 1.22 -8.54 -10.40
C LEU A 114 2.07 -9.81 -10.50
N GLY A 115 3.03 -9.84 -11.43
CA GLY A 115 3.99 -10.94 -11.52
C GLY A 115 5.09 -10.89 -10.46
N MET A 116 5.33 -9.72 -9.88
CA MET A 116 6.39 -9.51 -8.87
C MET A 116 5.89 -9.67 -7.44
N ILE A 117 4.69 -9.19 -7.14
CA ILE A 117 4.12 -9.19 -5.79
C ILE A 117 4.14 -10.61 -5.21
N THR A 118 4.65 -10.73 -3.99
CA THR A 118 4.90 -12.03 -3.37
C THR A 118 3.61 -12.71 -2.90
N HIS A 119 2.71 -11.98 -2.25
CA HIS A 119 1.52 -12.58 -1.63
C HIS A 119 0.30 -12.48 -2.54
N ASN A 120 -0.39 -13.62 -2.72
CA ASN A 120 -1.60 -13.67 -3.57
C ASN A 120 -2.70 -12.72 -3.09
N GLN A 121 -2.83 -12.55 -1.78
CA GLN A 121 -3.80 -11.62 -1.21
C GLN A 121 -3.53 -10.19 -1.67
N ASP A 122 -2.26 -9.79 -1.73
CA ASP A 122 -1.87 -8.46 -2.20
C ASP A 122 -2.10 -8.29 -3.70
N LYS A 123 -1.90 -9.36 -4.48
CA LYS A 123 -2.23 -9.34 -5.93
C LYS A 123 -3.71 -9.06 -6.15
N SER A 124 -4.57 -9.74 -5.41
CA SER A 124 -6.03 -9.54 -5.48
C SER A 124 -6.40 -8.12 -5.06
N LEU A 125 -5.75 -7.62 -4.03
CA LEU A 125 -5.94 -6.25 -3.55
C LEU A 125 -5.58 -5.22 -4.62
N VAL A 126 -4.45 -5.39 -5.29
CA VAL A 126 -4.02 -4.49 -6.38
C VAL A 126 -5.03 -4.52 -7.53
N ASN A 127 -5.49 -5.70 -7.92
CA ASN A 127 -6.50 -5.83 -8.98
C ASN A 127 -7.78 -5.07 -8.65
N LEU A 128 -8.31 -5.26 -7.45
CA LEU A 128 -9.53 -4.58 -7.02
C LEU A 128 -9.30 -3.07 -6.91
N SER A 129 -8.16 -2.68 -6.35
CA SER A 129 -7.80 -1.27 -6.19
C SER A 129 -7.67 -0.56 -7.53
N TYR A 130 -7.09 -1.22 -8.53
CA TYR A 130 -6.95 -0.64 -9.86
C TYR A 130 -8.31 -0.38 -10.52
N LYS A 131 -9.25 -1.31 -10.37
CA LYS A 131 -10.63 -1.11 -10.86
C LYS A 131 -11.26 0.13 -10.23
N LYS A 132 -11.10 0.29 -8.92
CA LYS A 132 -11.62 1.46 -8.20
C LYS A 132 -10.92 2.75 -8.64
N TYR A 133 -9.63 2.68 -8.87
CA TYR A 133 -8.86 3.82 -9.37
C TYR A 133 -9.34 4.26 -10.76
N LEU A 134 -9.58 3.32 -11.65
CA LEU A 134 -10.11 3.61 -12.99
C LEU A 134 -11.51 4.23 -12.92
N GLU A 135 -12.37 3.74 -12.04
CA GLU A 135 -13.70 4.34 -11.81
C GLU A 135 -13.58 5.79 -11.33
N PHE A 136 -12.66 6.04 -10.42
CA PHE A 136 -12.37 7.39 -9.93
C PHE A 136 -11.91 8.31 -11.07
N LYS A 137 -11.01 7.84 -11.94
CA LYS A 137 -10.53 8.63 -13.07
C LYS A 137 -11.64 8.93 -14.07
N ASP A 138 -12.51 7.97 -14.36
CA ASP A 138 -13.67 8.15 -15.23
C ASP A 138 -14.64 9.18 -14.65
N TYR A 139 -14.91 9.12 -13.35
CA TYR A 139 -15.76 10.08 -12.65
C TYR A 139 -15.20 11.50 -12.75
N GLN A 140 -13.89 11.67 -12.60
CA GLN A 140 -13.25 12.99 -12.76
C GLN A 140 -13.42 13.55 -14.16
N ILE A 141 -13.30 12.70 -15.19
CA ILE A 141 -13.49 13.11 -16.59
C ILE A 141 -14.93 13.55 -16.81
N ASP A 142 -15.92 12.80 -16.32
CA ASP A 142 -17.34 13.12 -16.45
C ASP A 142 -17.67 14.46 -15.78
N GLU A 143 -17.09 14.73 -14.62
CA GLU A 143 -17.29 16.03 -13.94
C GLU A 143 -16.69 17.19 -14.74
N ILE A 144 -15.53 16.99 -15.36
CA ILE A 144 -14.87 18.04 -16.15
C ILE A 144 -15.68 18.38 -17.40
N TYR A 145 -16.29 17.39 -18.03
CA TYR A 145 -17.02 17.55 -19.30
C TYR A 145 -18.53 17.57 -19.15
N ALA A 146 -19.03 17.51 -17.93
CA ALA A 146 -20.46 17.68 -17.67
C ALA A 146 -20.83 19.17 -17.69
#